data_cc98e4edec1adac92b97ab4fbf0e0f78
#
_entry.id   cc98e4edec1adac92b97ab4fbf0e0f78
#
_cell.length_a   1.000
_cell.length_b   1.000
_cell.length_c   1.000
_cell.angle_alpha   90.00
_cell.angle_beta   90.00
_cell.angle_gamma   90.00
#
_symmetry.space_group_name_H-M   'P 1'
#
loop_
_entity.id
_entity.type
_entity.pdbx_description
1 polymer ?
#
loop_
_entity_poly.entity_id
_entity_poly.type
_entity_poly.pdbx_seq_one_letter_code
_entity_poly.pdbx_strand_id
1 'polypeptide(L)'
;MAEINNERAVERFQAMLRKRTVSDKDGNFDREVFASYLPMLKEMYPTVFEVVESQLINEFGIVLKWKGKDSSLNPVVLMSHYDVVGDEGQDWEHPAFEAEIHDGVIWARGSIDTKGLLAATLEAMEKLIAEGYTPPRDIYY
;
A
#
# COMPACT_ATOMS: atom_id res chain seq x y z
N MET A 1 -6.06 5.50 -23.22
CA MET A 1 -5.62 4.89 -21.97
C MET A 1 -5.05 6.02 -21.11
N ALA A 2 -5.54 6.20 -19.88
CA ALA A 2 -4.93 7.14 -18.95
C ALA A 2 -3.49 6.65 -18.62
N GLU A 3 -2.52 7.54 -18.66
CA GLU A 3 -1.17 7.22 -18.20
C GLU A 3 -1.12 7.28 -16.67
N ILE A 4 -0.30 6.42 -16.06
CA ILE A 4 0.01 6.58 -14.63
C ILE A 4 0.84 7.84 -14.48
N ASN A 5 0.42 8.75 -13.59
CA ASN A 5 1.24 9.89 -13.23
C ASN A 5 2.40 9.41 -12.35
N ASN A 6 3.56 9.21 -12.98
CA ASN A 6 4.73 8.65 -12.31
C ASN A 6 5.22 9.53 -11.13
N GLU A 7 5.16 10.85 -11.24
CA GLU A 7 5.56 11.75 -10.15
C GLU A 7 4.66 11.55 -8.92
N ARG A 8 3.34 11.57 -9.12
CA ARG A 8 2.37 11.32 -8.04
C ARG A 8 2.50 9.92 -7.45
N ALA A 9 2.76 8.90 -8.27
CA ALA A 9 2.97 7.53 -7.80
C ALA A 9 4.21 7.43 -6.91
N VAL A 10 5.30 8.10 -7.29
CA VAL A 10 6.53 8.18 -6.50
C VAL A 10 6.28 8.91 -5.17
N GLU A 11 5.61 10.06 -5.17
CA GLU A 11 5.27 10.81 -3.96
C GLU A 11 4.44 9.98 -2.98
N ARG A 12 3.41 9.29 -3.48
CA ARG A 12 2.57 8.39 -2.68
C ARG A 12 3.38 7.23 -2.10
N PHE A 13 4.25 6.64 -2.91
CA PHE A 13 5.12 5.56 -2.44
C PHE A 13 6.09 6.05 -1.37
N GLN A 14 6.74 7.20 -1.56
CA GLN A 14 7.58 7.81 -0.53
C GLN A 14 6.81 8.08 0.77
N ALA A 15 5.56 8.58 0.68
CA ALA A 15 4.71 8.79 1.85
C ALA A 15 4.43 7.48 2.61
N MET A 16 4.17 6.38 1.90
CA MET A 16 4.00 5.06 2.51
C MET A 16 5.29 4.58 3.21
N LEU A 17 6.45 4.80 2.59
CA LEU A 17 7.74 4.38 3.13
C LEU A 17 8.13 5.16 4.39
N ARG A 18 7.84 6.46 4.44
CA ARG A 18 8.10 7.32 5.61
C ARG A 18 7.25 6.96 6.82
N LYS A 19 6.12 6.26 6.64
CA LYS A 19 5.37 5.70 7.79
C LYS A 19 6.17 4.56 8.41
N ARG A 20 6.68 4.81 9.61
CA ARG A 20 7.51 3.88 10.38
C ARG A 20 6.65 2.78 11.02
N THR A 21 6.02 1.95 10.21
CA THR A 21 5.19 0.81 10.63
C THR A 21 6.05 -0.37 11.07
N VAL A 22 6.94 -0.13 12.02
CA VAL A 22 7.84 -1.15 12.58
C VAL A 22 7.05 -2.03 13.52
N SER A 23 7.14 -3.35 13.30
CA SER A 23 6.77 -4.38 14.27
C SER A 23 8.00 -5.17 14.65
N ASP A 24 8.20 -5.42 15.95
CA ASP A 24 9.33 -6.21 16.42
C ASP A 24 8.98 -7.71 16.54
N LYS A 25 9.99 -8.53 16.79
CA LYS A 25 9.83 -9.98 16.95
C LYS A 25 8.95 -10.39 18.15
N ASP A 26 8.75 -9.49 19.10
CA ASP A 26 7.95 -9.72 20.30
C ASP A 26 6.51 -9.18 20.11
N GLY A 27 6.20 -8.66 18.92
CA GLY A 27 4.88 -8.14 18.54
C GLY A 27 4.60 -6.73 19.05
N ASN A 28 5.63 -5.98 19.48
CA ASN A 28 5.45 -4.58 19.85
C ASN A 28 5.48 -3.70 18.61
N PHE A 29 4.61 -2.70 18.58
CA PHE A 29 4.50 -1.73 17.50
C PHE A 29 3.82 -0.44 17.97
N ASP A 30 4.02 0.63 17.24
CA ASP A 30 3.35 1.91 17.49
C ASP A 30 1.92 1.87 16.93
N ARG A 31 0.92 1.70 17.80
CA ARG A 31 -0.49 1.60 17.43
C ARG A 31 -1.01 2.83 16.70
N GLU A 32 -0.54 4.03 17.03
CA GLU A 32 -0.99 5.28 16.39
C GLU A 32 -0.48 5.36 14.96
N VAL A 33 0.77 4.97 14.73
CA VAL A 33 1.35 4.90 13.38
C VAL A 33 0.57 3.89 12.52
N PHE A 34 0.30 2.69 13.04
CA PHE A 34 -0.48 1.67 12.31
C PHE A 34 -1.92 2.13 12.06
N ALA A 35 -2.59 2.70 13.06
CA ALA A 35 -3.97 3.21 12.90
C ALA A 35 -4.06 4.34 11.86
N SER A 36 -2.99 5.12 11.66
CA SER A 36 -2.94 6.21 10.68
C SER A 36 -2.77 5.72 9.23
N TYR A 37 -2.46 4.42 9.01
CA TYR A 37 -2.11 3.93 7.68
C TYR A 37 -3.30 3.88 6.71
N LEU A 38 -4.44 3.29 7.12
CA LEU A 38 -5.63 3.24 6.28
C LEU A 38 -6.21 4.65 5.97
N PRO A 39 -6.31 5.59 6.93
CA PRO A 39 -6.67 6.98 6.61
C PRO A 39 -5.77 7.61 5.55
N MET A 40 -4.45 7.44 5.66
CA MET A 40 -3.49 7.93 4.66
C MET A 40 -3.73 7.31 3.27
N LEU A 41 -3.98 6.00 3.19
CA LEU A 41 -4.30 5.36 1.90
C LEU A 41 -5.58 5.92 1.29
N LYS A 42 -6.62 6.16 2.09
CA LYS A 42 -7.88 6.77 1.62
C LYS A 42 -7.68 8.17 1.06
N GLU A 43 -6.83 8.96 1.69
CA GLU A 43 -6.49 10.30 1.20
C GLU A 43 -5.71 10.24 -0.13
N MET A 44 -4.76 9.32 -0.23
CA MET A 44 -3.90 9.19 -1.41
C MET A 44 -4.61 8.57 -2.62
N TYR A 45 -5.57 7.66 -2.40
CA TYR A 45 -6.26 6.89 -3.44
C TYR A 45 -7.79 7.05 -3.38
N PRO A 46 -8.33 8.27 -3.45
CA PRO A 46 -9.77 8.50 -3.29
C PRO A 46 -10.62 7.72 -4.29
N THR A 47 -10.17 7.61 -5.56
CA THR A 47 -10.90 6.87 -6.60
C THR A 47 -11.03 5.38 -6.26
N VAL A 48 -9.99 4.78 -5.70
CA VAL A 48 -10.05 3.39 -5.21
C VAL A 48 -11.08 3.27 -4.10
N PHE A 49 -10.99 4.13 -3.09
CA PHE A 49 -11.84 4.03 -1.89
C PHE A 49 -13.29 4.51 -2.09
N GLU A 50 -13.61 5.14 -3.21
CA GLU A 50 -15.00 5.37 -3.64
C GLU A 50 -15.68 4.10 -4.16
N VAL A 51 -14.91 3.11 -4.63
CA VAL A 51 -15.41 1.91 -5.30
C VAL A 51 -15.25 0.66 -4.46
N VAL A 52 -14.12 0.53 -3.73
CA VAL A 52 -13.84 -0.67 -2.93
C VAL A 52 -14.46 -0.58 -1.54
N GLU A 53 -14.97 -1.71 -1.08
CA GLU A 53 -15.32 -1.87 0.33
C GLU A 53 -14.03 -2.08 1.13
N SER A 54 -13.82 -1.29 2.19
CA SER A 54 -12.66 -1.42 3.07
C SER A 54 -13.07 -1.88 4.47
N GLN A 55 -12.35 -2.85 5.02
CA GLN A 55 -12.56 -3.40 6.35
C GLN A 55 -11.24 -3.52 7.09
N LEU A 56 -11.27 -3.26 8.41
CA LEU A 56 -10.16 -3.58 9.30
C LEU A 56 -10.44 -4.90 10.03
N ILE A 57 -9.46 -5.79 9.99
CA ILE A 57 -9.46 -7.04 10.76
C ILE A 57 -8.46 -6.87 11.90
N ASN A 58 -8.91 -7.15 13.13
CA ASN A 58 -8.08 -6.98 14.33
C ASN A 58 -7.39 -5.61 14.39
N GLU A 59 -8.14 -4.55 14.05
CA GLU A 59 -7.75 -3.13 14.07
C GLU A 59 -6.75 -2.70 13.00
N PHE A 60 -5.85 -3.57 12.54
CA PHE A 60 -4.73 -3.17 11.65
C PHE A 60 -4.68 -3.95 10.34
N GLY A 61 -5.24 -5.15 10.27
CA GLY A 61 -5.33 -5.90 9.01
C GLY A 61 -6.30 -5.18 8.05
N ILE A 62 -5.80 -4.65 6.94
CA ILE A 62 -6.59 -3.93 5.95
C ILE A 62 -7.06 -4.93 4.89
N VAL A 63 -8.37 -5.02 4.69
CA VAL A 63 -8.96 -5.79 3.60
C VAL A 63 -9.73 -4.85 2.69
N LEU A 64 -9.41 -4.88 1.40
CA LEU A 64 -10.11 -4.16 0.36
C LEU A 64 -10.84 -5.16 -0.53
N LYS A 65 -12.13 -4.95 -0.76
CA LYS A 65 -12.91 -5.76 -1.69
C LYS A 65 -13.33 -4.92 -2.88
N TRP A 66 -12.82 -5.27 -4.05
CA TRP A 66 -13.27 -4.73 -5.33
C TRP A 66 -14.27 -5.69 -5.96
N LYS A 67 -15.55 -5.28 -5.95
CA LYS A 67 -16.65 -6.10 -6.44
C LYS A 67 -16.54 -6.30 -7.96
N GLY A 68 -16.64 -7.56 -8.36
CA GLY A 68 -16.64 -7.96 -9.76
C GLY A 68 -18.02 -7.93 -10.41
N LYS A 69 -18.06 -8.23 -11.71
CA LYS A 69 -19.31 -8.37 -12.49
C LYS A 69 -20.10 -9.60 -12.06
N ASP A 70 -19.42 -10.66 -11.64
CA ASP A 70 -20.01 -11.94 -11.21
C ASP A 70 -19.37 -12.41 -9.91
N SER A 71 -20.03 -12.15 -8.79
CA SER A 71 -19.58 -12.57 -7.45
C SER A 71 -19.82 -14.07 -7.16
N SER A 72 -20.41 -14.84 -8.10
CA SER A 72 -20.51 -16.30 -7.96
C SER A 72 -19.21 -17.01 -8.34
N LEU A 73 -18.33 -16.34 -9.07
CA LEU A 73 -17.00 -16.85 -9.42
C LEU A 73 -16.06 -16.82 -8.21
N ASN A 74 -15.14 -17.79 -8.15
CA ASN A 74 -14.10 -17.75 -7.14
C ASN A 74 -13.31 -16.44 -7.22
N PRO A 75 -13.13 -15.71 -6.12
CA PRO A 75 -12.42 -14.45 -6.11
C PRO A 75 -10.92 -14.62 -6.38
N VAL A 76 -10.27 -13.53 -6.75
CA VAL A 76 -8.81 -13.41 -6.72
C VAL A 76 -8.43 -12.77 -5.38
N VAL A 77 -7.38 -13.29 -4.75
CA VAL A 77 -6.78 -12.70 -3.55
C VAL A 77 -5.38 -12.23 -3.88
N LEU A 78 -5.12 -10.96 -3.68
CA LEU A 78 -3.80 -10.34 -3.73
C LEU A 78 -3.39 -10.00 -2.30
N MET A 79 -2.12 -10.09 -1.98
CA MET A 79 -1.63 -9.80 -0.63
C MET A 79 -0.31 -9.06 -0.66
N SER A 80 -0.15 -8.14 0.27
CA SER A 80 1.12 -7.56 0.68
C SER A 80 1.05 -7.27 2.18
N HIS A 81 2.14 -6.83 2.78
CA HIS A 81 2.13 -6.31 4.13
C HIS A 81 2.73 -4.89 4.18
N TYR A 82 2.31 -4.10 5.14
CA TYR A 82 2.79 -2.72 5.30
C TYR A 82 3.61 -2.52 6.57
N ASP A 83 3.66 -3.53 7.45
CA ASP A 83 4.62 -3.55 8.55
C ASP A 83 6.02 -3.86 8.02
N VAL A 84 7.00 -3.45 8.77
CA VAL A 84 8.41 -3.62 8.42
C VAL A 84 9.23 -3.90 9.69
N VAL A 85 10.39 -4.53 9.52
CA VAL A 85 11.37 -4.64 10.61
C VAL A 85 12.07 -3.30 10.83
N GLY A 86 12.62 -3.10 12.02
CA GLY A 86 13.42 -1.90 12.37
C GLY A 86 14.70 -1.79 11.54
N ASP A 87 15.42 -0.70 11.79
CA ASP A 87 16.71 -0.38 11.17
C ASP A 87 17.88 -0.45 12.16
N GLU A 88 17.61 -0.79 13.41
CA GLU A 88 18.62 -0.86 14.47
C GLU A 88 19.71 -1.89 14.16
N GLY A 89 20.97 -1.49 14.36
CA GLY A 89 22.14 -2.35 14.14
C GLY A 89 22.44 -2.67 12.67
N GLN A 90 21.89 -1.90 11.75
CA GLN A 90 22.17 -2.02 10.32
C GLN A 90 22.87 -0.76 9.80
N ASP A 91 23.90 -0.96 8.98
CA ASP A 91 24.59 0.13 8.29
C ASP A 91 23.82 0.50 7.03
N TRP A 92 23.07 1.60 7.11
CA TRP A 92 22.36 2.16 5.97
C TRP A 92 23.17 3.27 5.31
N GLU A 93 23.36 3.17 4.00
CA GLU A 93 23.99 4.24 3.22
C GLU A 93 23.14 5.53 3.18
N HIS A 94 21.81 5.36 3.18
CA HIS A 94 20.82 6.43 3.26
C HIS A 94 19.79 6.12 4.35
N PRO A 95 19.20 7.13 5.02
CA PRO A 95 18.28 6.89 6.13
C PRO A 95 17.11 5.98 5.76
N ALA A 96 16.91 4.91 6.56
CA ALA A 96 15.98 3.83 6.24
C ALA A 96 14.51 4.25 6.10
N PHE A 97 14.08 5.39 6.67
CA PHE A 97 12.69 5.84 6.67
C PHE A 97 12.47 7.22 6.05
N GLU A 98 13.48 7.80 5.41
CA GLU A 98 13.34 9.09 4.73
C GLU A 98 12.86 8.95 3.28
N ALA A 99 12.96 7.75 2.71
CA ALA A 99 12.57 7.45 1.34
C ALA A 99 13.23 8.41 0.32
N GLU A 100 14.51 8.67 0.50
CA GLU A 100 15.29 9.53 -0.39
C GLU A 100 15.46 8.90 -1.77
N ILE A 101 15.60 9.77 -2.77
CA ILE A 101 15.89 9.32 -4.15
C ILE A 101 17.33 9.70 -4.49
N HIS A 102 18.15 8.67 -4.74
CA HIS A 102 19.52 8.82 -5.20
C HIS A 102 19.71 8.02 -6.48
N ASP A 103 20.22 8.69 -7.52
CA ASP A 103 20.45 8.10 -8.84
C ASP A 103 19.22 7.39 -9.44
N GLY A 104 18.01 7.94 -9.19
CA GLY A 104 16.75 7.38 -9.69
C GLY A 104 16.24 6.18 -8.88
N VAL A 105 16.86 5.84 -7.76
CA VAL A 105 16.47 4.75 -6.85
C VAL A 105 15.91 5.33 -5.55
N ILE A 106 14.76 4.80 -5.10
CA ILE A 106 14.19 5.12 -3.79
C ILE A 106 14.82 4.21 -2.74
N TRP A 107 15.53 4.82 -1.79
CA TRP A 107 16.17 4.13 -0.68
C TRP A 107 15.26 4.17 0.55
N ALA A 108 14.72 3.01 0.95
CA ALA A 108 13.97 2.92 2.20
C ALA A 108 13.73 1.49 2.65
N ARG A 109 13.51 1.30 3.96
CA ARG A 109 12.97 0.08 4.53
C ARG A 109 11.54 -0.16 4.00
N GLY A 110 11.28 -1.37 3.51
CA GLY A 110 9.98 -1.74 2.96
C GLY A 110 9.78 -1.39 1.48
N SER A 111 10.76 -0.77 0.81
CA SER A 111 10.64 -0.41 -0.61
C SER A 111 10.41 -1.64 -1.50
N ILE A 112 11.06 -2.75 -1.20
CA ILE A 112 10.90 -4.04 -1.91
C ILE A 112 9.97 -4.97 -1.12
N ASP A 113 10.11 -5.06 0.19
CA ASP A 113 9.40 -6.00 1.05
C ASP A 113 8.49 -5.28 2.07
N THR A 114 7.22 -5.04 1.79
CA THR A 114 6.52 -5.19 0.51
C THR A 114 5.64 -3.97 0.17
N LYS A 115 5.95 -2.77 0.75
CA LYS A 115 5.20 -1.54 0.47
C LYS A 115 5.24 -1.15 -1.02
N GLY A 116 6.30 -1.56 -1.75
CA GLY A 116 6.37 -1.38 -3.20
C GLY A 116 5.26 -2.13 -3.94
N LEU A 117 4.97 -3.36 -3.53
CA LEU A 117 3.85 -4.13 -4.10
C LEU A 117 2.50 -3.49 -3.75
N LEU A 118 2.35 -3.00 -2.51
CA LEU A 118 1.15 -2.27 -2.08
C LEU A 118 0.91 -1.03 -2.95
N ALA A 119 1.94 -0.20 -3.12
CA ALA A 119 1.86 1.00 -3.95
C ALA A 119 1.51 0.67 -5.40
N ALA A 120 2.22 -0.28 -6.02
CA ALA A 120 1.97 -0.69 -7.39
C ALA A 120 0.54 -1.23 -7.61
N THR A 121 0.03 -2.01 -6.65
CA THR A 121 -1.35 -2.53 -6.71
C THR A 121 -2.37 -1.41 -6.64
N LEU A 122 -2.22 -0.46 -5.70
CA LEU A 122 -3.15 0.65 -5.54
C LEU A 122 -3.10 1.61 -6.75
N GLU A 123 -1.92 1.90 -7.31
CA GLU A 123 -1.80 2.69 -8.54
C GLU A 123 -2.48 2.01 -9.74
N ALA A 124 -2.35 0.68 -9.86
CA ALA A 124 -3.04 -0.07 -10.90
C ALA A 124 -4.56 -0.03 -10.71
N MET A 125 -5.04 -0.19 -9.48
CA MET A 125 -6.48 -0.09 -9.16
C MET A 125 -7.01 1.31 -9.46
N GLU A 126 -6.33 2.36 -8.99
CA GLU A 126 -6.70 3.76 -9.22
C GLU A 126 -6.88 4.04 -10.71
N LYS A 127 -5.91 3.60 -11.52
CA LYS A 127 -5.96 3.76 -12.98
C LYS A 127 -7.11 2.99 -13.61
N LEU A 128 -7.27 1.72 -13.31
CA LEU A 128 -8.30 0.86 -13.89
C LEU A 128 -9.70 1.34 -13.54
N ILE A 129 -9.92 1.77 -12.29
CA ILE A 129 -11.21 2.32 -11.84
C ILE A 129 -11.50 3.64 -12.55
N ALA A 130 -10.51 4.53 -12.67
CA ALA A 130 -10.66 5.78 -13.40
C ALA A 130 -10.99 5.59 -14.89
N GLU A 131 -10.58 4.46 -15.48
CA GLU A 131 -10.95 4.05 -16.85
C GLU A 131 -12.33 3.34 -16.92
N GLY A 132 -13.04 3.21 -15.81
CA GLY A 132 -14.35 2.55 -15.74
C GLY A 132 -14.29 1.02 -15.78
N TYR A 133 -13.10 0.44 -15.54
CA TYR A 133 -12.96 -1.02 -15.53
C TYR A 133 -13.63 -1.63 -14.29
N THR A 134 -14.37 -2.71 -14.52
CA THR A 134 -14.89 -3.58 -13.47
C THR A 134 -14.36 -4.97 -13.69
N PRO A 135 -13.73 -5.62 -12.70
CA PRO A 135 -13.16 -6.95 -12.86
C PRO A 135 -14.25 -7.99 -13.11
N PRO A 136 -13.95 -9.11 -13.79
CA PRO A 136 -14.94 -10.16 -14.06
C PRO A 136 -15.41 -10.89 -12.80
N ARG A 137 -14.62 -10.92 -11.75
CA ARG A 137 -14.89 -11.55 -10.44
C ARG A 137 -14.41 -10.65 -9.31
N ASP A 138 -14.84 -10.92 -8.09
CA ASP A 138 -14.38 -10.17 -6.92
C ASP A 138 -12.86 -10.28 -6.75
N ILE A 139 -12.23 -9.16 -6.40
CA ILE A 139 -10.82 -9.10 -6.02
C ILE A 139 -10.74 -8.67 -4.56
N TYR A 140 -10.02 -9.44 -3.75
CA TYR A 140 -9.67 -9.09 -2.40
C TYR A 140 -8.19 -8.74 -2.33
N TYR A 141 -7.89 -7.65 -1.61
CA TYR A 141 -6.52 -7.22 -1.36
C TYR A 141 -6.30 -6.93 0.10
#